data_e4e16ffbdd25b9768c2ff96e950cc794
#
_entry.id   e4e16ffbdd25b9768c2ff96e950cc794
#
_cell.length_a   1.000
_cell.length_b   1.000
_cell.length_c   1.000
_cell.angle_alpha   90.00
_cell.angle_beta   90.00
_cell.angle_gamma   90.00
#
_symmetry.space_group_name_H-M   'P 1'
#
loop_
_entity.id
_entity.type
_entity.pdbx_description
1 polymer ?
#
loop_
_entity_poly.entity_id
_entity_poly.type
_entity_poly.pdbx_seq_one_letter_code
_entity_poly.pdbx_strand_id
1 'polypeptide(L)'
;MQDKLIARAKELLAEGKVQKVVGWKKGLFDDDITPAVFTSAAELDKDFVFNKFCKANLSKYLVGITRQIEIAKSTTRMNNTMAKQRDPNAKDAPIPQEVVLVFLKPNDTYSFTQLLKENRITRGDVYAIGVPCQDTLDGGEVCETCKNKKPVSCDELIGVEAEPAPVQSTRMAEVEKLEAMTADERDAFWKNEFSRCLRCNACRDICPACTCERCVFDNNKLYTSQKVAETSFEESLFHIIRAWHVAGRCTDCGECSRVCPQHIPLYLLNRKFIKDINEIYGDYQAGSDMETKPAMLTFNAEGDPETTIVWERSKEREAE
;
A
#
# COMPACT_ATOMS: atom_id res chain seq x y z
N MET A 1 24.16 6.26 6.72
CA MET A 1 23.00 6.35 5.81
C MET A 1 22.09 7.51 6.18
N GLN A 2 21.59 7.56 7.39
CA GLN A 2 20.70 8.63 7.88
C GLN A 2 21.20 10.03 7.53
N ASP A 3 22.46 10.36 7.83
CA ASP A 3 23.02 11.69 7.56
C ASP A 3 22.99 12.08 6.09
N LYS A 4 23.17 11.11 5.18
CA LYS A 4 23.06 11.33 3.73
C LYS A 4 21.62 11.68 3.33
N LEU A 5 20.63 11.02 3.92
CA LEU A 5 19.22 11.29 3.65
C LEU A 5 18.81 12.67 4.20
N ILE A 6 19.25 13.00 5.42
CA ILE A 6 19.00 14.34 6.01
C ILE A 6 19.65 15.43 5.15
N ALA A 7 20.92 15.26 4.77
CA ALA A 7 21.64 16.26 3.97
C ALA A 7 20.91 16.49 2.64
N ARG A 8 20.51 15.43 1.95
CA ARG A 8 19.81 15.57 0.67
C ARG A 8 18.43 16.20 0.82
N ALA A 9 17.67 15.85 1.85
CA ALA A 9 16.38 16.48 2.12
C ALA A 9 16.52 17.98 2.40
N LYS A 10 17.56 18.38 3.15
CA LYS A 10 17.84 19.80 3.45
C LYS A 10 18.22 20.59 2.19
N GLU A 11 19.01 20.01 1.29
CA GLU A 11 19.30 20.63 -0.01
C GLU A 11 18.03 20.88 -0.82
N LEU A 12 17.18 19.87 -0.98
CA LEU A 12 15.94 19.97 -1.75
C LEU A 12 14.96 21.00 -1.14
N LEU A 13 14.89 21.08 0.18
CA LEU A 13 14.13 22.12 0.89
C LEU A 13 14.72 23.52 0.67
N ALA A 14 16.04 23.68 0.76
CA ALA A 14 16.73 24.96 0.55
C ALA A 14 16.62 25.46 -0.90
N GLU A 15 16.66 24.54 -1.87
CA GLU A 15 16.45 24.85 -3.29
C GLU A 15 14.98 25.16 -3.63
N GLY A 16 14.04 24.96 -2.69
CA GLY A 16 12.61 25.12 -2.91
C GLY A 16 12.00 24.08 -3.85
N LYS A 17 12.73 23.01 -4.17
CA LYS A 17 12.22 21.91 -5.00
C LYS A 17 11.14 21.09 -4.29
N VAL A 18 11.21 21.01 -2.97
CA VAL A 18 10.20 20.36 -2.14
C VAL A 18 9.84 21.27 -0.97
N GLN A 19 8.62 21.19 -0.48
CA GLN A 19 8.12 21.98 0.64
C GLN A 19 7.91 21.16 1.90
N LYS A 20 7.80 19.82 1.76
CA LYS A 20 7.61 18.89 2.86
C LYS A 20 8.43 17.63 2.62
N VAL A 21 8.79 16.96 3.70
CA VAL A 21 9.49 15.67 3.67
C VAL A 21 8.68 14.64 4.46
N VAL A 22 8.31 13.54 3.84
CA VAL A 22 7.69 12.39 4.50
C VAL A 22 8.79 11.39 4.82
N GLY A 23 8.95 11.12 6.10
CA GLY A 23 10.00 10.25 6.62
C GLY A 23 9.55 9.54 7.89
N TRP A 24 10.52 9.11 8.68
CA TRP A 24 10.29 8.43 9.95
C TRP A 24 10.80 9.29 11.10
N LYS A 25 10.04 9.30 12.18
CA LYS A 25 10.34 10.02 13.42
C LYS A 25 10.44 9.03 14.57
N LYS A 26 11.44 9.24 15.44
CA LYS A 26 11.58 8.49 16.68
C LYS A 26 10.48 8.87 17.67
N GLY A 27 9.85 7.88 18.29
CA GLY A 27 8.92 8.04 19.40
C GLY A 27 9.64 8.01 20.76
N LEU A 28 8.98 7.45 21.77
CA LEU A 28 9.50 7.41 23.14
C LEU A 28 10.59 6.34 23.32
N PHE A 29 10.47 5.21 22.62
CA PHE A 29 11.41 4.10 22.68
C PHE A 29 12.24 4.00 21.40
N ASP A 30 13.35 3.29 21.43
CA ASP A 30 14.26 3.16 20.28
C ASP A 30 13.65 2.40 19.09
N ASP A 31 12.69 1.52 19.35
CA ASP A 31 11.94 0.74 18.38
C ASP A 31 10.58 1.36 18.02
N ASP A 32 10.18 2.42 18.71
CA ASP A 32 8.95 3.18 18.45
C ASP A 32 9.23 4.22 17.34
N ILE A 33 9.05 3.80 16.08
CA ILE A 33 9.27 4.64 14.91
C ILE A 33 7.95 4.83 14.16
N THR A 34 7.58 6.09 13.98
CA THR A 34 6.35 6.48 13.31
C THR A 34 6.60 7.30 12.04
N PRO A 35 5.74 7.21 11.03
CA PRO A 35 5.74 8.14 9.92
C PRO A 35 5.50 9.58 10.37
N ALA A 36 6.21 10.53 9.77
CA ALA A 36 6.08 11.95 10.07
C ALA A 36 6.28 12.81 8.83
N VAL A 37 5.75 14.03 8.89
CA VAL A 37 5.97 15.07 7.89
C VAL A 37 6.84 16.14 8.53
N PHE A 38 7.94 16.49 7.88
CA PHE A 38 8.89 17.51 8.26
C PHE A 38 8.76 18.69 7.31
N THR A 39 8.80 19.91 7.83
CA THR A 39 8.65 21.15 7.07
C THR A 39 9.90 22.04 7.12
N SER A 40 10.86 21.68 7.96
CA SER A 40 12.08 22.45 8.15
C SER A 40 13.33 21.58 8.33
N ALA A 41 14.48 22.15 8.01
CA ALA A 41 15.79 21.53 8.26
C ALA A 41 16.02 21.22 9.74
N ALA A 42 15.53 22.08 10.64
CA ALA A 42 15.68 21.92 12.09
C ALA A 42 14.88 20.71 12.61
N GLU A 43 13.68 20.48 12.08
CA GLU A 43 12.89 19.27 12.42
C GLU A 43 13.58 18.00 11.95
N LEU A 44 14.18 18.00 10.74
CA LEU A 44 14.93 16.87 10.22
C LEU A 44 16.14 16.53 11.09
N ASP A 45 16.92 17.54 11.52
CA ASP A 45 18.08 17.34 12.39
C ASP A 45 17.69 16.77 13.76
N LYS A 46 16.53 17.19 14.28
CA LYS A 46 16.09 16.82 15.62
C LYS A 46 15.42 15.45 15.67
N ASP A 47 14.52 15.20 14.74
CA ASP A 47 13.51 14.15 14.89
C ASP A 47 13.58 13.03 13.84
N PHE A 48 14.23 13.28 12.68
CA PHE A 48 14.31 12.28 11.61
C PHE A 48 15.19 11.11 12.02
N VAL A 49 14.71 9.89 11.73
CA VAL A 49 15.46 8.65 11.98
C VAL A 49 15.36 7.72 10.77
N PHE A 50 16.45 7.01 10.50
CA PHE A 50 16.48 5.94 9.50
C PHE A 50 17.31 4.76 10.03
N ASN A 51 16.61 3.74 10.51
CA ASN A 51 17.19 2.53 11.11
C ASN A 51 16.35 1.28 10.80
N LYS A 52 16.72 0.13 11.35
CA LYS A 52 16.02 -1.15 11.16
C LYS A 52 14.55 -1.16 11.58
N PHE A 53 14.11 -0.23 12.42
CA PHE A 53 12.73 -0.12 12.88
C PHE A 53 11.86 0.77 11.99
N CYS A 54 12.39 1.37 10.93
CA CYS A 54 11.64 2.15 9.93
C CYS A 54 10.80 1.23 9.04
N LYS A 55 9.80 0.57 9.61
CA LYS A 55 9.00 -0.49 8.96
C LYS A 55 7.88 0.06 8.07
N ALA A 56 7.22 1.14 8.50
CA ALA A 56 6.03 1.67 7.82
C ALA A 56 6.27 1.99 6.35
N ASN A 57 5.32 1.62 5.50
CA ASN A 57 5.30 1.96 4.08
C ASN A 57 4.84 3.42 3.91
N LEU A 58 5.77 4.31 3.59
CA LEU A 58 5.48 5.74 3.51
C LEU A 58 4.60 6.13 2.32
N SER A 59 4.50 5.30 1.28
CA SER A 59 3.66 5.60 0.12
C SER A 59 2.18 5.76 0.49
N LYS A 60 1.70 5.06 1.53
CA LYS A 60 0.34 5.18 2.04
C LYS A 60 -0.02 6.61 2.44
N TYR A 61 0.91 7.32 3.07
CA TYR A 61 0.68 8.65 3.62
C TYR A 61 0.62 9.72 2.54
N LEU A 62 1.19 9.45 1.35
CA LEU A 62 1.12 10.35 0.20
C LEU A 62 -0.33 10.58 -0.26
N VAL A 63 -1.21 9.58 -0.14
CA VAL A 63 -2.62 9.69 -0.59
C VAL A 63 -3.32 10.88 0.07
N GLY A 64 -3.18 11.02 1.39
CA GLY A 64 -3.78 12.15 2.12
C GLY A 64 -3.11 13.49 1.78
N ILE A 65 -1.79 13.49 1.67
CA ILE A 65 -1.00 14.72 1.43
C ILE A 65 -1.25 15.26 0.03
N THR A 66 -1.12 14.43 -1.02
CA THR A 66 -1.34 14.87 -2.41
C THR A 66 -2.79 15.26 -2.66
N ARG A 67 -3.75 14.63 -1.96
CA ARG A 67 -5.14 15.04 -1.99
C ARG A 67 -5.33 16.48 -1.46
N GLN A 68 -4.67 16.85 -0.37
CA GLN A 68 -4.74 18.21 0.15
C GLN A 68 -4.14 19.24 -0.83
N ILE A 69 -3.04 18.87 -1.50
CA ILE A 69 -2.43 19.68 -2.55
C ILE A 69 -3.43 19.89 -3.71
N GLU A 70 -4.07 18.84 -4.18
CA GLU A 70 -5.07 18.94 -5.27
C GLU A 70 -6.32 19.72 -4.86
N ILE A 71 -6.78 19.61 -3.64
CA ILE A 71 -7.88 20.46 -3.11
C ILE A 71 -7.47 21.94 -3.14
N ALA A 72 -6.27 22.28 -2.70
CA ALA A 72 -5.78 23.66 -2.73
C ALA A 72 -5.69 24.20 -4.16
N LYS A 73 -5.14 23.42 -5.10
CA LYS A 73 -5.07 23.75 -6.52
C LYS A 73 -6.46 23.96 -7.13
N SER A 74 -7.38 23.05 -6.88
CA SER A 74 -8.76 23.09 -7.41
C SER A 74 -9.53 24.28 -6.84
N THR A 75 -9.38 24.56 -5.55
CA THR A 75 -9.99 25.72 -4.89
C THR A 75 -9.49 27.03 -5.53
N THR A 76 -8.18 27.16 -5.78
CA THR A 76 -7.61 28.35 -6.43
C THR A 76 -8.14 28.49 -7.86
N ARG A 77 -8.18 27.41 -8.66
CA ARG A 77 -8.73 27.44 -10.01
C ARG A 77 -10.21 27.88 -10.00
N MET A 78 -11.01 27.35 -9.09
CA MET A 78 -12.42 27.73 -8.92
C MET A 78 -12.55 29.21 -8.55
N ASN A 79 -11.77 29.71 -7.59
CA ASN A 79 -11.80 31.10 -7.19
C ASN A 79 -11.41 32.04 -8.34
N ASN A 80 -10.40 31.69 -9.13
CA ASN A 80 -9.99 32.46 -10.32
C ASN A 80 -11.14 32.50 -11.36
N THR A 81 -11.81 31.38 -11.60
CA THR A 81 -12.96 31.33 -12.51
C THR A 81 -14.10 32.21 -12.02
N MET A 82 -14.44 32.12 -10.72
CA MET A 82 -15.49 32.96 -10.13
C MET A 82 -15.15 34.45 -10.13
N ALA A 83 -13.88 34.82 -9.91
CA ALA A 83 -13.41 36.21 -9.98
C ALA A 83 -13.59 36.78 -11.39
N LYS A 84 -13.22 36.02 -12.44
CA LYS A 84 -13.40 36.43 -13.85
C LYS A 84 -14.86 36.51 -14.28
N GLN A 85 -15.74 35.72 -13.69
CA GLN A 85 -17.18 35.85 -13.94
C GLN A 85 -17.75 37.16 -13.37
N ARG A 86 -17.18 37.67 -12.26
CA ARG A 86 -17.58 38.95 -11.64
C ARG A 86 -16.91 40.15 -12.29
N ASP A 87 -15.63 40.04 -12.61
CA ASP A 87 -14.82 41.04 -13.30
C ASP A 87 -13.93 40.33 -14.35
N PRO A 88 -14.22 40.50 -15.65
CA PRO A 88 -13.43 39.91 -16.72
C PRO A 88 -11.94 40.30 -16.70
N ASN A 89 -11.57 41.41 -16.04
CA ASN A 89 -10.19 41.86 -15.92
C ASN A 89 -9.50 41.36 -14.63
N ALA A 90 -10.18 40.57 -13.81
CA ALA A 90 -9.58 40.00 -12.60
C ALA A 90 -8.34 39.16 -12.92
N LYS A 91 -7.26 39.42 -12.21
CA LYS A 91 -6.01 38.65 -12.33
C LYS A 91 -6.14 37.34 -11.61
N ASP A 92 -5.62 36.27 -12.24
CA ASP A 92 -5.55 34.96 -11.61
C ASP A 92 -4.60 34.97 -10.40
N ALA A 93 -5.05 34.47 -9.28
CA ALA A 93 -4.17 34.09 -8.19
C ALA A 93 -3.28 32.90 -8.61
N PRO A 94 -2.01 32.86 -8.22
CA PRO A 94 -1.10 31.78 -8.57
C PRO A 94 -1.61 30.45 -8.00
N ILE A 95 -1.61 29.41 -8.82
CA ILE A 95 -1.96 28.06 -8.38
C ILE A 95 -0.81 27.55 -7.50
N PRO A 96 -1.09 27.07 -6.28
CA PRO A 96 -0.06 26.54 -5.39
C PRO A 96 0.74 25.41 -6.07
N GLN A 97 2.04 25.50 -6.01
CA GLN A 97 2.96 24.45 -6.42
C GLN A 97 3.60 23.86 -5.17
N GLU A 98 3.20 22.67 -4.80
CA GLU A 98 3.74 22.00 -3.63
C GLU A 98 4.21 20.60 -4.07
N VAL A 99 5.47 20.27 -3.77
CA VAL A 99 6.08 18.98 -4.01
C VAL A 99 6.54 18.39 -2.68
N VAL A 100 6.23 17.13 -2.47
CA VAL A 100 6.54 16.40 -1.24
C VAL A 100 7.66 15.40 -1.50
N LEU A 101 8.76 15.50 -0.74
CA LEU A 101 9.80 14.48 -0.73
C LEU A 101 9.31 13.26 0.08
N VAL A 102 9.58 12.06 -0.43
CA VAL A 102 9.34 10.82 0.30
C VAL A 102 10.51 9.85 0.15
N PHE A 103 10.86 9.17 1.24
CA PHE A 103 11.83 8.07 1.20
C PHE A 103 11.10 6.74 1.04
N LEU A 104 11.46 5.97 0.03
CA LEU A 104 10.78 4.72 -0.32
C LEU A 104 11.78 3.55 -0.32
N LYS A 105 11.50 2.55 0.50
CA LYS A 105 12.17 1.25 0.41
C LYS A 105 11.74 0.53 -0.89
N PRO A 106 12.48 -0.49 -1.37
CA PRO A 106 12.12 -1.18 -2.60
C PRO A 106 10.65 -1.57 -2.68
N ASN A 107 10.12 -2.24 -1.65
CA ASN A 107 8.72 -2.63 -1.63
C ASN A 107 7.74 -1.45 -1.59
N ASP A 108 8.13 -0.34 -0.97
CA ASP A 108 7.31 0.88 -0.92
C ASP A 108 7.19 1.53 -2.31
N THR A 109 8.22 1.38 -3.17
CA THR A 109 8.16 1.88 -4.56
C THR A 109 7.14 1.14 -5.40
N TYR A 110 6.91 -0.16 -5.16
CA TYR A 110 5.81 -0.90 -5.81
C TYR A 110 4.45 -0.34 -5.39
N SER A 111 4.28 -0.04 -4.10
CA SER A 111 3.06 0.57 -3.60
C SER A 111 2.86 1.98 -4.15
N PHE A 112 3.93 2.75 -4.28
CA PHE A 112 3.93 4.08 -4.89
C PHE A 112 3.50 4.01 -6.36
N THR A 113 4.09 3.12 -7.15
CA THR A 113 3.72 2.90 -8.55
C THR A 113 2.26 2.45 -8.69
N GLN A 114 1.79 1.56 -7.81
CA GLN A 114 0.40 1.12 -7.83
C GLN A 114 -0.57 2.28 -7.53
N LEU A 115 -0.24 3.14 -6.59
CA LEU A 115 -1.05 4.34 -6.29
C LEU A 115 -1.09 5.33 -7.45
N LEU A 116 0.01 5.48 -8.19
CA LEU A 116 0.05 6.27 -9.43
C LEU A 116 -0.86 5.67 -10.50
N LYS A 117 -0.77 4.35 -10.74
CA LYS A 117 -1.65 3.64 -11.72
C LYS A 117 -3.14 3.81 -11.40
N GLU A 118 -3.48 3.86 -10.12
CA GLU A 118 -4.85 4.04 -9.64
C GLU A 118 -5.28 5.52 -9.56
N ASN A 119 -4.42 6.46 -9.97
CA ASN A 119 -4.65 7.91 -9.86
C ASN A 119 -5.00 8.35 -8.42
N ARG A 120 -4.42 7.69 -7.41
CA ARG A 120 -4.59 8.03 -5.99
C ARG A 120 -3.61 9.09 -5.52
N ILE A 121 -2.53 9.24 -6.24
CA ILE A 121 -1.51 10.27 -6.04
C ILE A 121 -1.12 10.86 -7.39
N THR A 122 -0.68 12.12 -7.39
CA THR A 122 -0.24 12.85 -8.59
C THR A 122 1.28 12.82 -8.66
N ARG A 123 1.85 12.28 -9.76
CA ARG A 123 3.31 12.13 -9.90
C ARG A 123 4.06 13.45 -9.76
N GLY A 124 3.52 14.54 -10.30
CA GLY A 124 4.14 15.87 -10.26
C GLY A 124 4.20 16.50 -8.87
N ASP A 125 3.48 15.97 -7.90
CA ASP A 125 3.42 16.49 -6.53
C ASP A 125 4.37 15.73 -5.57
N VAL A 126 5.14 14.75 -6.11
CA VAL A 126 6.01 13.90 -5.28
C VAL A 126 7.41 13.80 -5.88
N TYR A 127 8.42 14.01 -5.03
CA TYR A 127 9.81 13.69 -5.29
C TYR A 127 10.19 12.46 -4.47
N ALA A 128 10.49 11.34 -5.12
CA ALA A 128 10.72 10.06 -4.47
C ALA A 128 12.22 9.71 -4.44
N ILE A 129 12.75 9.45 -3.26
CA ILE A 129 14.11 8.93 -3.07
C ILE A 129 14.02 7.46 -2.67
N GLY A 130 14.58 6.58 -3.50
CA GLY A 130 14.75 5.16 -3.20
C GLY A 130 15.87 4.93 -2.20
N VAL A 131 15.57 4.16 -1.13
CA VAL A 131 16.51 3.82 -0.05
C VAL A 131 16.63 2.31 0.11
N PRO A 132 17.74 1.76 0.66
CA PRO A 132 17.89 0.32 0.83
C PRO A 132 16.96 -0.26 1.91
N CYS A 133 16.67 -1.56 1.79
CA CYS A 133 16.01 -2.33 2.84
C CYS A 133 16.96 -2.93 3.86
N GLN A 134 18.23 -3.15 3.50
CA GLN A 134 19.15 -4.05 4.22
C GLN A 134 19.36 -3.67 5.68
N ASP A 135 19.35 -2.38 5.99
CA ASP A 135 19.56 -1.88 7.34
C ASP A 135 18.27 -1.55 8.09
N THR A 136 17.11 -1.72 7.44
CA THR A 136 15.82 -1.22 7.95
C THR A 136 14.86 -2.31 8.38
N LEU A 137 15.15 -3.58 8.08
CA LEU A 137 14.20 -4.66 8.33
C LEU A 137 14.78 -5.66 9.32
N ASP A 138 14.16 -5.65 10.49
CA ASP A 138 14.11 -6.83 11.34
C ASP A 138 13.32 -7.88 10.54
N GLY A 139 14.07 -8.75 9.81
CA GLY A 139 13.56 -9.59 8.77
C GLY A 139 12.53 -10.59 9.26
N GLY A 140 11.31 -10.21 9.43
CA GLY A 140 10.22 -11.17 9.59
C GLY A 140 10.07 -11.99 8.30
N GLU A 141 9.40 -13.14 8.41
CA GLU A 141 9.14 -14.10 7.32
C GLU A 141 8.69 -13.46 6.00
N VAL A 142 7.91 -12.37 6.07
CA VAL A 142 7.51 -11.60 4.89
C VAL A 142 8.69 -10.97 4.16
N CYS A 143 9.70 -10.51 4.90
CA CYS A 143 10.89 -9.88 4.32
C CYS A 143 11.87 -10.91 3.75
N GLU A 144 12.01 -12.06 4.39
CA GLU A 144 12.83 -13.18 3.92
C GLU A 144 12.34 -13.69 2.57
N THR A 145 11.03 -13.78 2.40
CA THR A 145 10.37 -14.24 1.17
C THR A 145 9.97 -13.10 0.21
N CYS A 146 10.39 -11.86 0.48
CA CYS A 146 10.06 -10.69 -0.32
C CYS A 146 10.78 -10.71 -1.67
N LYS A 147 10.03 -10.58 -2.78
CA LYS A 147 10.61 -10.47 -4.12
C LYS A 147 11.00 -9.04 -4.52
N ASN A 148 10.51 -8.04 -3.81
CA ASN A 148 10.69 -6.64 -4.16
C ASN A 148 11.99 -6.10 -3.55
N LYS A 149 13.14 -6.51 -4.10
CA LYS A 149 14.47 -6.16 -3.57
C LYS A 149 15.07 -4.90 -4.20
N LYS A 150 14.54 -4.45 -5.34
CA LYS A 150 15.02 -3.27 -6.06
C LYS A 150 13.91 -2.23 -6.21
N PRO A 151 14.19 -0.93 -5.98
CA PRO A 151 13.24 0.13 -6.29
C PRO A 151 12.88 0.15 -7.77
N VAL A 152 11.59 0.33 -8.09
CA VAL A 152 11.07 0.33 -9.47
C VAL A 152 10.69 1.72 -9.97
N SER A 153 10.42 2.66 -9.06
CA SER A 153 10.03 4.02 -9.42
C SER A 153 10.49 5.01 -8.34
N CYS A 154 11.48 5.84 -8.69
CA CYS A 154 11.98 6.93 -7.85
C CYS A 154 12.70 7.94 -8.74
N ASP A 155 12.94 9.15 -8.22
CA ASP A 155 13.69 10.22 -8.90
C ASP A 155 15.18 10.06 -8.64
N GLU A 156 15.55 9.55 -7.46
CA GLU A 156 16.94 9.41 -7.02
C GLU A 156 17.10 8.15 -6.17
N LEU A 157 18.30 7.55 -6.19
CA LEU A 157 18.66 6.40 -5.37
C LEU A 157 19.78 6.79 -4.41
N ILE A 158 19.61 6.55 -3.12
CA ILE A 158 20.66 6.79 -2.11
C ILE A 158 20.96 5.49 -1.36
N GLY A 159 22.21 5.01 -1.51
CA GLY A 159 22.71 3.83 -0.81
C GLY A 159 22.15 2.49 -1.28
N VAL A 160 21.46 2.46 -2.42
CA VAL A 160 20.96 1.22 -3.01
C VAL A 160 22.07 0.59 -3.86
N GLU A 161 22.36 -0.68 -3.61
CA GLU A 161 23.33 -1.45 -4.41
C GLU A 161 22.73 -1.79 -5.78
N ALA A 162 23.62 -1.90 -6.79
CA ALA A 162 23.22 -2.14 -8.16
C ALA A 162 22.55 -3.51 -8.38
N GLU A 163 23.02 -4.54 -7.64
CA GLU A 163 22.53 -5.92 -7.77
C GLU A 163 21.94 -6.43 -6.47
N PRO A 164 20.62 -6.60 -6.40
CA PRO A 164 19.97 -7.21 -5.25
C PRO A 164 20.27 -8.71 -5.19
N ALA A 165 20.29 -9.26 -3.97
CA ALA A 165 20.41 -10.71 -3.77
C ALA A 165 19.30 -11.47 -4.54
N PRO A 166 19.59 -12.66 -5.10
CA PRO A 166 18.60 -13.45 -5.80
C PRO A 166 17.41 -13.77 -4.90
N VAL A 167 16.21 -13.65 -5.45
CA VAL A 167 14.96 -13.97 -4.76
C VAL A 167 14.83 -15.49 -4.66
N GLN A 168 14.70 -16.02 -3.45
CA GLN A 168 14.39 -17.44 -3.29
C GLN A 168 12.94 -17.73 -3.72
N SER A 169 12.72 -18.89 -4.35
CA SER A 169 11.41 -19.33 -4.86
C SER A 169 10.38 -19.70 -3.77
N THR A 170 10.65 -19.41 -2.52
CA THR A 170 9.86 -19.81 -1.35
C THR A 170 8.70 -18.87 -1.00
N ARG A 171 8.46 -17.82 -1.80
CA ARG A 171 7.43 -16.80 -1.52
C ARG A 171 6.04 -17.40 -1.24
N MET A 172 5.65 -18.43 -1.96
CA MET A 172 4.32 -19.04 -1.86
C MET A 172 4.29 -20.30 -0.97
N ALA A 173 5.42 -20.73 -0.41
CA ALA A 173 5.52 -21.97 0.34
C ALA A 173 4.50 -22.11 1.49
N GLU A 174 4.28 -21.04 2.25
CA GLU A 174 3.28 -21.06 3.34
C GLU A 174 1.84 -21.08 2.82
N VAL A 175 1.57 -20.44 1.68
CA VAL A 175 0.26 -20.55 1.01
C VAL A 175 0.03 -21.97 0.53
N GLU A 176 1.02 -22.59 -0.09
CA GLU A 176 0.96 -23.98 -0.58
C GLU A 176 0.74 -24.98 0.56
N LYS A 177 1.34 -24.77 1.73
CA LYS A 177 1.07 -25.57 2.93
C LYS A 177 -0.40 -25.47 3.34
N LEU A 178 -0.98 -24.26 3.33
CA LEU A 178 -2.40 -24.06 3.64
C LEU A 178 -3.31 -24.69 2.59
N GLU A 179 -2.93 -24.66 1.32
CA GLU A 179 -3.67 -25.30 0.23
C GLU A 179 -3.66 -26.84 0.32
N ALA A 180 -2.57 -27.42 0.82
CA ALA A 180 -2.44 -28.85 1.03
C ALA A 180 -3.31 -29.39 2.19
N MET A 181 -3.81 -28.50 3.08
CA MET A 181 -4.75 -28.87 4.13
C MET A 181 -6.12 -29.22 3.57
N THR A 182 -6.86 -30.07 4.25
CA THR A 182 -8.29 -30.26 3.98
C THR A 182 -9.07 -28.96 4.20
N ALA A 183 -10.29 -28.87 3.65
CA ALA A 183 -11.13 -27.68 3.84
C ALA A 183 -11.40 -27.39 5.32
N ASP A 184 -11.66 -28.44 6.12
CA ASP A 184 -11.95 -28.30 7.55
C ASP A 184 -10.72 -27.87 8.36
N GLU A 185 -9.54 -28.40 8.05
CA GLU A 185 -8.28 -27.99 8.70
C GLU A 185 -7.95 -26.53 8.40
N ARG A 186 -8.12 -26.12 7.15
CA ARG A 186 -7.89 -24.74 6.72
C ARG A 186 -8.89 -23.76 7.34
N ASP A 187 -10.16 -24.15 7.45
CA ASP A 187 -11.19 -23.38 8.13
C ASP A 187 -10.86 -23.22 9.62
N ALA A 188 -10.46 -24.33 10.27
CA ALA A 188 -10.05 -24.31 11.68
C ALA A 188 -8.83 -23.41 11.91
N PHE A 189 -7.82 -23.45 11.02
CA PHE A 189 -6.66 -22.57 11.08
C PHE A 189 -7.10 -21.09 11.04
N TRP A 190 -7.90 -20.69 10.05
CA TRP A 190 -8.31 -19.31 9.93
C TRP A 190 -9.25 -18.84 11.04
N LYS A 191 -10.15 -19.69 11.52
CA LYS A 191 -10.99 -19.39 12.69
C LYS A 191 -10.15 -19.14 13.94
N ASN A 192 -9.11 -19.95 14.17
CA ASN A 192 -8.17 -19.75 15.27
C ASN A 192 -7.41 -18.42 15.14
N GLU A 193 -6.91 -18.10 13.94
CA GLU A 193 -6.23 -16.83 13.70
C GLU A 193 -7.16 -15.61 13.90
N PHE A 194 -8.36 -15.66 13.33
CA PHE A 194 -9.31 -14.56 13.40
C PHE A 194 -9.95 -14.37 14.77
N SER A 195 -10.03 -15.43 15.60
CA SER A 195 -10.54 -15.32 16.98
C SER A 195 -9.77 -14.29 17.79
N ARG A 196 -8.47 -14.13 17.52
CA ARG A 196 -7.60 -13.14 18.18
C ARG A 196 -7.79 -11.70 17.68
N CYS A 197 -8.52 -11.48 16.59
CA CYS A 197 -8.69 -10.16 16.00
C CYS A 197 -9.42 -9.22 16.95
N LEU A 198 -8.83 -8.05 17.24
CA LEU A 198 -9.42 -6.99 18.06
C LEU A 198 -10.34 -6.04 17.27
N ARG A 199 -10.45 -6.21 15.96
CA ARG A 199 -11.18 -5.31 15.05
C ARG A 199 -10.68 -3.86 15.11
N CYS A 200 -9.40 -3.64 15.39
CA CYS A 200 -8.79 -2.32 15.49
C CYS A 200 -8.63 -1.60 14.15
N ASN A 201 -8.83 -2.29 13.04
CA ASN A 201 -8.68 -1.81 11.66
C ASN A 201 -7.26 -1.37 11.24
N ALA A 202 -6.24 -1.51 12.10
CA ALA A 202 -4.87 -1.12 11.78
C ALA A 202 -4.35 -1.72 10.45
N CYS A 203 -4.69 -3.00 10.18
CA CYS A 203 -4.33 -3.67 8.93
C CYS A 203 -4.96 -3.05 7.67
N ARG A 204 -6.13 -2.44 7.81
CA ARG A 204 -6.80 -1.69 6.75
C ARG A 204 -6.16 -0.31 6.58
N ASP A 205 -5.97 0.38 7.69
CA ASP A 205 -5.55 1.78 7.69
C ASP A 205 -4.10 1.95 7.21
N ILE A 206 -3.23 0.98 7.46
CA ILE A 206 -1.85 0.99 6.97
C ILE A 206 -1.72 0.57 5.49
N CYS A 207 -2.70 -0.18 4.96
CA CYS A 207 -2.58 -0.78 3.63
C CYS A 207 -2.58 0.28 2.52
N PRO A 208 -1.54 0.36 1.66
CA PRO A 208 -1.51 1.31 0.55
C PRO A 208 -2.67 1.13 -0.44
N ALA A 209 -3.13 -0.10 -0.65
CA ALA A 209 -4.25 -0.39 -1.55
C ALA A 209 -5.64 -0.08 -0.94
N CYS A 210 -5.75 0.16 0.37
CA CYS A 210 -7.00 0.58 1.02
C CYS A 210 -7.13 2.11 0.98
N THR A 211 -7.67 2.65 -0.11
CA THR A 211 -7.77 4.10 -0.37
C THR A 211 -9.20 4.62 -0.41
N CYS A 212 -10.19 3.82 -0.03
CA CYS A 212 -11.59 4.22 0.01
C CYS A 212 -11.82 5.32 1.05
N GLU A 213 -12.58 6.36 0.68
CA GLU A 213 -12.98 7.44 1.60
C GLU A 213 -13.94 6.95 2.68
N ARG A 214 -14.82 6.04 2.31
CA ARG A 214 -15.73 5.34 3.23
C ARG A 214 -15.61 3.84 2.97
N CYS A 215 -15.26 3.12 4.01
CA CYS A 215 -15.20 1.67 3.94
C CYS A 215 -16.58 1.07 4.17
N VAL A 216 -16.89 -0.01 3.47
CA VAL A 216 -18.13 -0.78 3.70
C VAL A 216 -18.25 -1.23 5.17
N PHE A 217 -17.13 -1.48 5.83
CA PHE A 217 -17.08 -1.88 7.24
C PHE A 217 -17.22 -0.72 8.25
N ASP A 218 -17.28 0.53 7.80
CA ASP A 218 -17.52 1.69 8.67
C ASP A 218 -19.03 2.07 8.71
N ASN A 219 -19.90 1.22 8.19
CA ASN A 219 -21.32 1.47 8.18
C ASN A 219 -21.98 1.07 9.52
N ASN A 220 -22.22 2.05 10.37
CA ASN A 220 -22.86 1.84 11.68
C ASN A 220 -24.29 1.25 11.58
N LYS A 221 -25.00 1.46 10.45
CA LYS A 221 -26.34 0.89 10.24
C LYS A 221 -26.33 -0.61 9.99
N LEU A 222 -25.20 -1.14 9.51
CA LEU A 222 -25.03 -2.57 9.25
C LEU A 222 -24.29 -3.28 10.40
N TYR A 223 -23.96 -2.57 11.48
CA TYR A 223 -23.18 -3.08 12.61
C TYR A 223 -21.85 -3.75 12.25
N THR A 224 -21.32 -3.43 11.07
CA THR A 224 -20.09 -4.05 10.51
C THR A 224 -18.81 -3.43 11.08
N SER A 225 -18.92 -2.30 11.78
CA SER A 225 -17.77 -1.59 12.37
C SER A 225 -17.23 -2.20 13.66
N GLN A 226 -17.97 -3.12 14.28
CA GLN A 226 -17.62 -3.72 15.57
C GLN A 226 -17.45 -5.23 15.45
N LYS A 227 -16.61 -5.79 16.33
CA LYS A 227 -16.48 -7.24 16.49
C LYS A 227 -17.77 -7.78 17.15
N VAL A 228 -18.36 -8.80 16.53
CA VAL A 228 -19.61 -9.42 17.02
C VAL A 228 -19.32 -10.58 17.95
N ALA A 229 -18.54 -11.56 17.48
CA ALA A 229 -18.13 -12.73 18.27
C ALA A 229 -16.79 -13.26 17.77
N GLU A 230 -16.02 -13.94 18.62
CA GLU A 230 -14.64 -14.35 18.31
C GLU A 230 -14.53 -15.30 17.12
N THR A 231 -15.49 -16.19 16.95
CA THR A 231 -15.49 -17.21 15.89
C THR A 231 -16.67 -17.06 14.94
N SER A 232 -17.25 -15.85 14.85
CA SER A 232 -18.38 -15.62 13.98
C SER A 232 -17.99 -15.65 12.50
N PHE A 233 -18.96 -15.96 11.66
CA PHE A 233 -18.83 -15.87 10.20
C PHE A 233 -18.46 -14.45 9.77
N GLU A 234 -18.99 -13.44 10.45
CA GLU A 234 -18.74 -12.03 10.18
C GLU A 234 -17.27 -11.65 10.36
N GLU A 235 -16.57 -12.22 11.34
CA GLU A 235 -15.14 -11.98 11.53
C GLU A 235 -14.31 -12.60 10.40
N SER A 236 -14.63 -13.81 10.00
CA SER A 236 -14.02 -14.45 8.84
C SER A 236 -14.29 -13.65 7.55
N LEU A 237 -15.55 -13.25 7.35
CA LEU A 237 -15.99 -12.49 6.19
C LEU A 237 -15.28 -11.13 6.10
N PHE A 238 -15.08 -10.42 7.23
CA PHE A 238 -14.31 -9.17 7.26
C PHE A 238 -12.93 -9.33 6.67
N HIS A 239 -12.18 -10.34 7.10
CA HIS A 239 -10.82 -10.56 6.63
C HIS A 239 -10.76 -11.01 5.18
N ILE A 240 -11.69 -11.88 4.75
CA ILE A 240 -11.79 -12.36 3.37
C ILE A 240 -12.15 -11.20 2.44
N ILE A 241 -13.18 -10.40 2.75
CA ILE A 241 -13.59 -9.26 1.91
C ILE A 241 -12.47 -8.22 1.85
N ARG A 242 -11.79 -7.94 2.98
CA ARG A 242 -10.65 -7.02 2.97
C ARG A 242 -9.55 -7.47 2.02
N ALA A 243 -9.20 -8.75 2.03
CA ALA A 243 -8.21 -9.32 1.11
C ALA A 243 -8.70 -9.30 -0.34
N TRP A 244 -9.98 -9.61 -0.57
CA TRP A 244 -10.62 -9.54 -1.89
C TRP A 244 -10.57 -8.13 -2.48
N HIS A 245 -10.88 -7.09 -1.70
CA HIS A 245 -10.87 -5.69 -2.17
C HIS A 245 -9.48 -5.21 -2.63
N VAL A 246 -8.42 -5.86 -2.21
CA VAL A 246 -7.06 -5.56 -2.65
C VAL A 246 -6.47 -6.61 -3.61
N ALA A 247 -7.25 -7.61 -4.02
CA ALA A 247 -6.84 -8.59 -5.01
C ALA A 247 -6.45 -7.89 -6.32
N GLY A 248 -5.36 -8.31 -6.96
CA GLY A 248 -4.78 -7.67 -8.14
C GLY A 248 -4.15 -6.28 -7.91
N ARG A 249 -4.26 -5.73 -6.69
CA ARG A 249 -3.71 -4.43 -6.29
C ARG A 249 -2.67 -4.55 -5.17
N CYS A 250 -2.63 -5.69 -4.52
CA CYS A 250 -1.73 -5.98 -3.43
C CYS A 250 -0.29 -6.12 -3.91
N THR A 251 0.60 -5.28 -3.41
CA THR A 251 2.03 -5.30 -3.74
C THR A 251 2.84 -6.26 -2.86
N ASP A 252 2.18 -7.03 -2.00
CA ASP A 252 2.79 -7.96 -1.04
C ASP A 252 3.77 -7.27 -0.06
N CYS A 253 3.42 -6.08 0.40
CA CYS A 253 4.27 -5.34 1.33
C CYS A 253 4.29 -5.90 2.76
N GLY A 254 3.33 -6.75 3.15
CA GLY A 254 3.26 -7.36 4.47
C GLY A 254 2.85 -6.44 5.62
N GLU A 255 2.59 -5.14 5.36
CA GLU A 255 2.25 -4.16 6.40
C GLU A 255 1.04 -4.58 7.24
N CYS A 256 0.04 -5.21 6.62
CA CYS A 256 -1.16 -5.67 7.32
C CYS A 256 -0.87 -6.66 8.45
N SER A 257 0.13 -7.53 8.29
CA SER A 257 0.55 -8.47 9.34
C SER A 257 1.50 -7.80 10.34
N ARG A 258 2.44 -6.96 9.86
CA ARG A 258 3.39 -6.27 10.72
C ARG A 258 2.74 -5.32 11.72
N VAL A 259 1.66 -4.64 11.33
CA VAL A 259 0.92 -3.71 12.20
C VAL A 259 -0.06 -4.42 13.12
N CYS A 260 -0.35 -5.69 12.89
CA CYS A 260 -1.34 -6.42 13.66
C CYS A 260 -0.84 -6.68 15.09
N PRO A 261 -1.49 -6.13 16.14
CA PRO A 261 -1.06 -6.34 17.52
C PRO A 261 -1.27 -7.79 17.99
N GLN A 262 -2.04 -8.59 17.25
CA GLN A 262 -2.28 -10.00 17.50
C GLN A 262 -1.47 -10.92 16.59
N HIS A 263 -0.54 -10.36 15.79
CA HIS A 263 0.34 -11.10 14.90
C HIS A 263 -0.38 -12.08 13.94
N ILE A 264 -1.59 -11.72 13.49
CA ILE A 264 -2.34 -12.53 12.53
C ILE A 264 -1.62 -12.48 11.18
N PRO A 265 -1.35 -13.63 10.52
CA PRO A 265 -0.60 -13.68 9.26
C PRO A 265 -1.48 -13.30 8.05
N LEU A 266 -2.03 -12.07 8.07
CA LEU A 266 -2.96 -11.57 7.05
C LEU A 266 -2.35 -11.51 5.65
N TYR A 267 -1.01 -11.44 5.55
CA TYR A 267 -0.31 -11.48 4.28
C TYR A 267 -0.55 -12.79 3.51
N LEU A 268 -0.81 -13.90 4.21
CA LEU A 268 -1.10 -15.18 3.58
C LEU A 268 -2.41 -15.16 2.79
N LEU A 269 -3.46 -14.50 3.31
CA LEU A 269 -4.70 -14.28 2.55
C LEU A 269 -4.44 -13.49 1.26
N ASN A 270 -3.65 -12.42 1.37
CA ASN A 270 -3.34 -11.60 0.19
C ASN A 270 -2.48 -12.37 -0.81
N ARG A 271 -1.49 -13.15 -0.34
CA ARG A 271 -0.65 -14.01 -1.19
C ARG A 271 -1.45 -15.10 -1.89
N LYS A 272 -2.47 -15.65 -1.23
CA LYS A 272 -3.38 -16.59 -1.89
C LYS A 272 -4.04 -15.96 -3.11
N PHE A 273 -4.58 -14.74 -2.99
CA PHE A 273 -5.14 -14.03 -4.15
C PHE A 273 -4.10 -13.69 -5.22
N ILE A 274 -2.87 -13.33 -4.81
CA ILE A 274 -1.78 -13.10 -5.78
C ILE A 274 -1.46 -14.38 -6.55
N LYS A 275 -1.39 -15.52 -5.86
CA LYS A 275 -1.13 -16.84 -6.47
C LYS A 275 -2.23 -17.21 -7.45
N ASP A 276 -3.50 -17.13 -7.03
CA ASP A 276 -4.65 -17.45 -7.88
C ASP A 276 -4.72 -16.57 -9.13
N ILE A 277 -4.48 -15.27 -8.99
CA ILE A 277 -4.46 -14.35 -10.14
C ILE A 277 -3.34 -14.72 -11.11
N ASN A 278 -2.15 -15.07 -10.61
CA ASN A 278 -1.03 -15.47 -11.46
C ASN A 278 -1.28 -16.81 -12.16
N GLU A 279 -1.94 -17.74 -11.49
CA GLU A 279 -2.30 -19.04 -12.08
C GLU A 279 -3.40 -18.92 -13.13
N ILE A 280 -4.40 -18.07 -12.91
CA ILE A 280 -5.56 -17.92 -13.80
C ILE A 280 -5.25 -17.01 -14.99
N TYR A 281 -4.58 -15.88 -14.75
CA TYR A 281 -4.42 -14.79 -15.74
C TYR A 281 -2.97 -14.59 -16.20
N GLY A 282 -2.01 -15.37 -15.69
CA GLY A 282 -0.59 -15.24 -15.98
C GLY A 282 0.16 -14.33 -14.99
N ASP A 283 1.48 -14.29 -15.14
CA ASP A 283 2.36 -13.58 -14.22
C ASP A 283 2.03 -12.09 -14.14
N TYR A 284 1.68 -11.66 -12.95
CA TYR A 284 1.37 -10.27 -12.65
C TYR A 284 1.92 -9.86 -11.27
N GLN A 285 2.57 -8.68 -11.22
CA GLN A 285 2.98 -8.06 -9.97
C GLN A 285 2.45 -6.63 -9.90
N ALA A 286 1.54 -6.38 -8.96
CA ALA A 286 1.02 -5.03 -8.74
C ALA A 286 2.16 -4.03 -8.46
N GLY A 287 2.14 -2.92 -9.17
CA GLY A 287 3.09 -1.83 -9.02
C GLY A 287 4.50 -2.07 -9.56
N SER A 288 4.75 -3.11 -10.36
CA SER A 288 6.06 -3.35 -10.98
C SER A 288 6.46 -2.27 -11.98
N ASP A 289 5.48 -1.72 -12.69
CA ASP A 289 5.63 -0.70 -13.74
C ASP A 289 4.32 0.08 -13.94
N MET A 290 4.32 1.07 -14.81
CA MET A 290 3.15 1.89 -15.16
C MET A 290 2.34 1.33 -16.32
N GLU A 291 2.94 0.48 -17.16
CA GLU A 291 2.40 0.04 -18.45
C GLU A 291 1.56 -1.23 -18.35
N THR A 292 2.00 -2.20 -17.55
CA THR A 292 1.32 -3.51 -17.41
C THR A 292 -0.10 -3.33 -16.85
N LYS A 293 -1.08 -3.72 -17.62
CA LYS A 293 -2.49 -3.65 -17.18
C LYS A 293 -2.75 -4.70 -16.11
N PRO A 294 -3.53 -4.37 -15.06
CA PRO A 294 -3.94 -5.36 -14.07
C PRO A 294 -4.76 -6.48 -14.73
N ALA A 295 -4.45 -7.72 -14.41
CA ALA A 295 -5.10 -8.90 -14.99
C ALA A 295 -6.64 -8.86 -14.88
N MET A 296 -7.17 -8.38 -13.76
CA MET A 296 -8.62 -8.31 -13.51
C MET A 296 -9.32 -7.09 -14.15
N LEU A 297 -8.60 -6.19 -14.82
CA LEU A 297 -9.17 -5.04 -15.55
C LEU A 297 -9.24 -5.27 -17.06
N THR A 298 -8.70 -6.38 -17.55
CA THR A 298 -8.73 -6.73 -18.96
C THR A 298 -9.60 -7.97 -19.13
N PHE A 299 -10.57 -7.90 -20.05
CA PHE A 299 -11.32 -9.05 -20.50
C PHE A 299 -10.79 -9.46 -21.88
N ASN A 300 -10.47 -10.73 -22.03
CA ASN A 300 -10.06 -11.31 -23.32
C ASN A 300 -11.00 -12.48 -23.64
N ALA A 301 -11.87 -12.29 -24.62
CA ALA A 301 -12.89 -13.28 -25.00
C ALA A 301 -12.33 -14.64 -25.45
N GLU A 302 -11.07 -14.65 -25.91
CA GLU A 302 -10.43 -15.88 -26.41
C GLU A 302 -9.50 -16.57 -25.41
N GLY A 303 -9.12 -15.87 -24.35
CA GLY A 303 -8.07 -16.34 -23.43
C GLY A 303 -8.44 -16.42 -21.97
N ASP A 304 -9.48 -15.71 -21.55
CA ASP A 304 -9.88 -15.75 -20.13
C ASP A 304 -10.59 -17.08 -19.83
N PRO A 305 -10.22 -17.80 -18.76
CA PRO A 305 -10.85 -19.05 -18.41
C PRO A 305 -12.31 -18.82 -17.99
N GLU A 306 -13.21 -19.67 -18.45
CA GLU A 306 -14.57 -19.71 -17.93
C GLU A 306 -14.56 -20.10 -16.46
N THR A 307 -15.41 -19.45 -15.65
CA THR A 307 -15.56 -19.84 -14.25
C THR A 307 -16.29 -21.19 -14.16
N THR A 308 -15.65 -22.19 -13.58
CA THR A 308 -16.19 -23.54 -13.39
C THR A 308 -17.57 -23.54 -12.70
N ILE A 309 -17.83 -22.60 -11.83
CA ILE A 309 -19.11 -22.45 -11.11
C ILE A 309 -20.29 -22.17 -12.07
N VAL A 310 -20.09 -21.37 -13.11
CA VAL A 310 -21.15 -21.07 -14.11
C VAL A 310 -21.40 -22.28 -14.98
N TRP A 311 -20.37 -23.04 -15.31
CA TRP A 311 -20.44 -24.25 -16.11
C TRP A 311 -21.18 -25.41 -15.39
N GLU A 312 -20.92 -25.64 -14.12
CA GLU A 312 -21.57 -26.67 -13.33
C GLU A 312 -23.06 -26.40 -13.14
N ARG A 313 -23.44 -25.13 -12.86
CA ARG A 313 -24.85 -24.72 -12.74
C ARG A 313 -25.64 -24.81 -14.05
N SER A 314 -25.01 -24.57 -15.19
CA SER A 314 -25.68 -24.72 -16.49
C SER A 314 -25.88 -26.19 -16.84
N LYS A 315 -24.96 -27.07 -16.49
CA LYS A 315 -25.11 -28.53 -16.71
C LYS A 315 -26.17 -29.18 -15.83
N GLU A 316 -26.32 -28.72 -14.58
CA GLU A 316 -27.40 -29.18 -13.71
C GLU A 316 -28.79 -28.78 -14.22
N ARG A 317 -28.92 -27.59 -14.87
CA ARG A 317 -30.19 -27.14 -15.48
C ARG A 317 -30.54 -27.83 -16.78
N GLU A 318 -29.60 -28.39 -17.50
CA GLU A 318 -29.84 -29.17 -18.71
C GLU A 318 -30.16 -30.66 -18.41
N ALA A 319 -29.92 -31.10 -17.16
CA ALA A 319 -30.17 -32.43 -16.68
C ALA A 319 -31.51 -32.58 -15.94
N GLU A 320 -32.24 -31.48 -15.67
CA GLU A 320 -33.63 -31.44 -15.19
C GLU A 320 -34.62 -31.24 -16.36
#